data_9462c5c761244fa7251e1dded2a434ac
#
_entry.id   9462c5c761244fa7251e1dded2a434ac
#
_cell.length_a   1.000
_cell.length_b   1.000
_cell.length_c   1.000
_cell.angle_alpha   90.00
_cell.angle_beta   90.00
_cell.angle_gamma   90.00
#
_symmetry.space_group_name_H-M   'P 1'
#
loop_
_entity.id
_entity.type
_entity.pdbx_description
1 polymer ?
#
loop_
_entity_poly.entity_id
_entity_poly.type
_entity_poly.pdbx_seq_one_letter_code
_entity_poly.pdbx_strand_id
1 'polypeptide(L)'
;MKKITFILLLIASVFAGNYQEIRINDTSKEVIHRLQDLGVDLDHVQQKKGEFIQFAIPENIASLLSEDGIEFIVIHDDLESFYASRLYNISSRNFDYGSMGGYYTHDEVVEHLVELSEDYPNVVSELQFLGESYEGRPIYAVKLSDNPNIDEDEPEVLYTGLHHAREPMSYMNLFYYMYWLVENYGSDTEATALLNNREMWFIPMVNPDGLVYNEGINSNGGGMQRKNHRETCSSNDDQYDWDGIDLNRNYSYQWAFDNDGSSPDPCSQTYRGTTPFSEPETQIVKNFVESHDFPIVLNYHSYGNLLIHPLGYIAGLLPPEPDLSVFREFGNEMTEYNNYLMGTGIETVGYTVNGEACDWMYGVHDIYAYTPEIGTWDDGFW
;
A
#
# COMPACT_ATOMS: atom_id res chain seq x y z
N MET A 1 17.80 35.21 45.60
CA MET A 1 16.52 34.93 44.88
C MET A 1 16.84 34.51 43.48
N LYS A 2 16.76 33.20 43.22
CA LYS A 2 16.96 32.64 41.85
C LYS A 2 15.61 32.70 41.12
N LYS A 3 15.58 33.45 40.00
CA LYS A 3 14.41 33.43 39.10
C LYS A 3 14.42 32.10 38.35
N ILE A 4 13.40 31.28 38.59
CA ILE A 4 13.09 30.09 37.78
C ILE A 4 12.26 30.60 36.60
N THR A 5 12.86 30.56 35.40
CA THR A 5 12.17 30.83 34.15
C THR A 5 11.49 29.54 33.74
N PHE A 6 10.16 29.52 33.80
CA PHE A 6 9.36 28.44 33.20
C PHE A 6 9.38 28.63 31.69
N ILE A 7 10.02 27.72 30.98
CA ILE A 7 9.87 27.57 29.55
C ILE A 7 8.59 26.76 29.35
N LEU A 8 7.51 27.44 28.92
CA LEU A 8 6.35 26.74 28.37
C LEU A 8 6.80 26.15 27.00
N LEU A 9 7.01 24.85 26.96
CA LEU A 9 6.95 24.12 25.67
C LEU A 9 5.50 24.20 25.19
N LEU A 10 5.23 25.04 24.19
CA LEU A 10 4.06 24.86 23.34
C LEU A 10 4.30 23.57 22.55
N ILE A 11 3.63 22.50 22.94
CA ILE A 11 3.39 21.36 22.06
C ILE A 11 2.40 21.90 21.03
N ALA A 12 2.89 22.25 19.85
CA ALA A 12 2.04 22.40 18.69
C ALA A 12 1.48 21.00 18.39
N SER A 13 0.24 20.75 18.78
CA SER A 13 -0.51 19.65 18.24
C SER A 13 -0.65 19.92 16.74
N VAL A 14 0.05 19.16 15.92
CA VAL A 14 -0.21 19.09 14.49
C VAL A 14 -1.61 18.49 14.38
N PHE A 15 -2.59 19.32 14.06
CA PHE A 15 -3.92 18.84 13.70
C PHE A 15 -3.79 18.32 12.26
N ALA A 16 -3.68 17.03 12.08
CA ALA A 16 -4.02 16.41 10.82
C ALA A 16 -5.46 16.83 10.48
N GLY A 17 -5.70 17.27 9.25
CA GLY A 17 -7.06 17.63 8.83
C GLY A 17 -7.95 16.39 8.87
N ASN A 18 -9.18 16.56 9.32
CA ASN A 18 -10.14 15.45 9.33
C ASN A 18 -10.43 14.98 7.91
N TYR A 19 -10.41 13.67 7.71
CA TYR A 19 -10.88 13.04 6.49
C TYR A 19 -12.38 12.75 6.61
N GLN A 20 -13.09 12.95 5.51
CA GLN A 20 -14.49 12.59 5.36
C GLN A 20 -14.65 11.53 4.30
N GLU A 21 -15.61 10.65 4.45
CA GLU A 21 -16.08 9.82 3.36
C GLU A 21 -17.30 10.45 2.74
N ILE A 22 -17.26 10.69 1.43
CA ILE A 22 -18.35 11.31 0.69
C ILE A 22 -18.83 10.43 -0.46
N ARG A 23 -20.09 10.67 -0.87
CA ARG A 23 -20.69 10.03 -2.04
C ARG A 23 -21.22 11.07 -3.01
N ILE A 24 -20.85 10.94 -4.27
CA ILE A 24 -21.32 11.74 -5.40
C ILE A 24 -22.18 10.84 -6.29
N ASN A 25 -23.42 11.25 -6.58
CA ASN A 25 -24.36 10.47 -7.41
C ASN A 25 -24.21 10.79 -8.92
N ASP A 26 -23.52 11.86 -9.29
CA ASP A 26 -23.19 12.16 -10.66
C ASP A 26 -21.87 11.49 -11.04
N THR A 27 -21.94 10.44 -11.85
CA THR A 27 -20.79 9.67 -12.33
C THR A 27 -20.39 10.04 -13.76
N SER A 28 -20.76 11.27 -14.22
CA SER A 28 -20.40 11.75 -15.53
C SER A 28 -18.90 11.98 -15.66
N LYS A 29 -18.38 11.83 -16.88
CA LYS A 29 -16.96 12.10 -17.15
C LYS A 29 -16.56 13.54 -16.79
N GLU A 30 -17.49 14.49 -16.92
CA GLU A 30 -17.25 15.87 -16.56
C GLU A 30 -16.99 16.03 -15.06
N VAL A 31 -17.76 15.37 -14.21
CA VAL A 31 -17.54 15.38 -12.75
C VAL A 31 -16.21 14.68 -12.41
N ILE A 32 -15.91 13.52 -13.00
CA ILE A 32 -14.64 12.82 -12.77
C ILE A 32 -13.43 13.71 -13.10
N HIS A 33 -13.43 14.38 -14.26
CA HIS A 33 -12.35 15.32 -14.62
C HIS A 33 -12.24 16.50 -13.63
N ARG A 34 -13.36 17.06 -13.21
CA ARG A 34 -13.37 18.16 -12.22
C ARG A 34 -12.80 17.72 -10.88
N LEU A 35 -13.10 16.49 -10.43
CA LEU A 35 -12.51 15.91 -9.22
C LEU A 35 -10.99 15.82 -9.34
N GLN A 36 -10.50 15.30 -10.46
CA GLN A 36 -9.07 15.22 -10.74
C GLN A 36 -8.40 16.61 -10.77
N ASP A 37 -9.04 17.59 -11.43
CA ASP A 37 -8.56 18.98 -11.48
C ASP A 37 -8.49 19.64 -10.11
N LEU A 38 -9.34 19.22 -9.16
CA LEU A 38 -9.34 19.68 -7.77
C LEU A 38 -8.38 18.87 -6.88
N GLY A 39 -7.61 17.95 -7.46
CA GLY A 39 -6.62 17.15 -6.73
C GLY A 39 -7.22 16.02 -5.91
N VAL A 40 -8.47 15.61 -6.20
CA VAL A 40 -9.07 14.46 -5.54
C VAL A 40 -8.34 13.19 -5.96
N ASP A 41 -7.88 12.42 -4.97
CA ASP A 41 -7.37 11.08 -5.18
C ASP A 41 -8.54 10.15 -5.50
N LEU A 42 -8.55 9.62 -6.71
CA LEU A 42 -9.56 8.65 -7.16
C LEU A 42 -9.08 7.20 -7.01
N ASP A 43 -7.89 6.98 -6.45
CA ASP A 43 -7.50 5.66 -5.98
C ASP A 43 -8.40 5.28 -4.80
N HIS A 44 -8.89 4.05 -4.76
CA HIS A 44 -9.85 3.59 -3.75
C HIS A 44 -11.23 4.26 -3.81
N VAL A 45 -11.74 4.47 -5.02
CA VAL A 45 -13.11 4.93 -5.24
C VAL A 45 -14.04 3.72 -5.32
N GLN A 46 -14.99 3.62 -4.40
CA GLN A 46 -16.11 2.70 -4.58
C GLN A 46 -17.02 3.25 -5.70
N GLN A 47 -17.07 2.55 -6.82
CA GLN A 47 -17.90 2.97 -7.94
C GLN A 47 -19.03 1.99 -8.22
N LYS A 48 -20.26 2.52 -8.32
CA LYS A 48 -21.38 1.81 -8.94
C LYS A 48 -21.80 2.58 -10.18
N LYS A 49 -21.38 2.06 -11.34
CA LYS A 49 -21.51 2.73 -12.63
C LYS A 49 -22.93 3.25 -12.88
N GLY A 50 -23.06 4.57 -13.10
CA GLY A 50 -24.31 5.25 -13.34
C GLY A 50 -25.17 5.47 -12.09
N GLU A 51 -24.70 5.13 -10.89
CA GLU A 51 -25.39 5.36 -9.63
C GLU A 51 -24.61 6.30 -8.72
N PHE A 52 -23.38 5.96 -8.35
CA PHE A 52 -22.55 6.80 -7.47
C PHE A 52 -21.06 6.46 -7.57
N ILE A 53 -20.25 7.42 -7.06
CA ILE A 53 -18.86 7.22 -6.62
C ILE A 53 -18.76 7.64 -5.16
N GLN A 54 -17.99 6.89 -4.36
CA GLN A 54 -17.79 7.14 -2.93
C GLN A 54 -16.31 6.99 -2.59
N PHE A 55 -15.76 7.90 -1.83
CA PHE A 55 -14.32 7.95 -1.52
C PHE A 55 -14.02 8.83 -0.32
N ALA A 56 -12.82 8.65 0.25
CA ALA A 56 -12.30 9.46 1.33
C ALA A 56 -11.63 10.73 0.80
N ILE A 57 -11.93 11.88 1.39
CA ILE A 57 -11.26 13.16 1.09
C ILE A 57 -11.01 13.99 2.35
N PRO A 58 -9.97 14.85 2.35
CA PRO A 58 -9.79 15.85 3.38
C PRO A 58 -10.95 16.86 3.39
N GLU A 59 -11.32 17.38 4.58
CA GLU A 59 -12.45 18.31 4.77
C GLU A 59 -12.30 19.59 3.92
N ASN A 60 -11.09 20.10 3.73
CA ASN A 60 -10.84 21.26 2.87
C ASN A 60 -11.18 20.98 1.40
N ILE A 61 -10.89 19.79 0.89
CA ILE A 61 -11.28 19.39 -0.48
C ILE A 61 -12.79 19.28 -0.58
N ALA A 62 -13.48 18.73 0.43
CA ALA A 62 -14.95 18.75 0.48
C ALA A 62 -15.52 20.18 0.38
N SER A 63 -14.86 21.15 1.01
CA SER A 63 -15.22 22.56 0.91
C SER A 63 -15.03 23.10 -0.50
N LEU A 64 -13.91 22.77 -1.18
CA LEU A 64 -13.68 23.18 -2.57
C LEU A 64 -14.68 22.53 -3.55
N LEU A 65 -15.07 21.27 -3.34
CA LEU A 65 -16.12 20.63 -4.14
C LEU A 65 -17.44 21.39 -4.04
N SER A 66 -17.81 21.83 -2.82
CA SER A 66 -19.00 22.61 -2.59
C SER A 66 -18.95 23.97 -3.29
N GLU A 67 -17.82 24.67 -3.25
CA GLU A 67 -17.59 25.95 -3.93
C GLU A 67 -17.65 25.81 -5.45
N ASP A 68 -17.17 24.69 -6.00
CA ASP A 68 -17.23 24.37 -7.43
C ASP A 68 -18.62 23.86 -7.87
N GLY A 69 -19.56 23.72 -6.92
CA GLY A 69 -20.94 23.31 -7.16
C GLY A 69 -21.10 21.82 -7.45
N ILE A 70 -20.20 20.99 -6.97
CA ILE A 70 -20.34 19.52 -6.99
C ILE A 70 -21.16 19.10 -5.76
N GLU A 71 -22.33 18.51 -6.00
CA GLU A 71 -23.20 18.01 -4.94
C GLU A 71 -22.72 16.64 -4.44
N PHE A 72 -22.59 16.48 -3.14
CA PHE A 72 -22.22 15.21 -2.50
C PHE A 72 -22.98 14.99 -1.18
N ILE A 73 -22.94 13.75 -0.72
CA ILE A 73 -23.48 13.32 0.59
C ILE A 73 -22.31 12.91 1.45
N VAL A 74 -22.20 13.45 2.67
CA VAL A 74 -21.22 12.99 3.66
C VAL A 74 -21.73 11.68 4.24
N ILE A 75 -20.94 10.62 4.14
CA ILE A 75 -21.22 9.29 4.70
C ILE A 75 -20.63 9.20 6.11
N HIS A 76 -19.36 9.59 6.26
CA HIS A 76 -18.66 9.70 7.53
C HIS A 76 -18.00 11.07 7.60
N ASP A 77 -18.34 11.86 8.60
CA ASP A 77 -17.84 13.22 8.80
C ASP A 77 -16.48 13.27 9.52
N ASP A 78 -16.10 12.18 10.18
CA ASP A 78 -14.81 11.94 10.79
C ASP A 78 -14.42 10.48 10.53
N LEU A 79 -13.72 10.26 9.41
CA LEU A 79 -13.39 8.93 8.93
C LEU A 79 -12.40 8.22 9.84
N GLU A 80 -11.44 8.95 10.42
CA GLU A 80 -10.48 8.40 11.35
C GLU A 80 -11.15 7.91 12.64
N SER A 81 -12.04 8.72 13.21
CA SER A 81 -12.84 8.29 14.37
C SER A 81 -13.76 7.12 14.05
N PHE A 82 -14.30 7.07 12.84
CA PHE A 82 -15.12 5.94 12.39
C PHE A 82 -14.27 4.64 12.35
N TYR A 83 -13.11 4.65 11.72
CA TYR A 83 -12.22 3.49 11.68
C TYR A 83 -11.75 3.10 13.10
N ALA A 84 -11.27 4.04 13.90
CA ALA A 84 -10.83 3.79 15.27
C ALA A 84 -11.94 3.16 16.15
N SER A 85 -13.22 3.50 15.91
CA SER A 85 -14.36 2.93 16.64
C SER A 85 -14.59 1.43 16.35
N ARG A 86 -14.03 0.92 15.26
CA ARG A 86 -14.18 -0.47 14.80
C ARG A 86 -13.07 -1.37 15.29
N LEU A 87 -12.01 -0.81 15.85
CA LEU A 87 -10.91 -1.55 16.44
C LEU A 87 -11.40 -2.27 17.71
N TYR A 88 -11.70 -3.54 17.59
CA TYR A 88 -12.18 -4.35 18.71
C TYR A 88 -11.01 -4.84 19.56
N ASN A 89 -11.23 -4.90 20.90
CA ASN A 89 -10.41 -5.69 21.82
C ASN A 89 -10.56 -7.18 21.50
N ILE A 90 -9.87 -7.67 20.49
CA ILE A 90 -9.86 -9.09 20.15
C ILE A 90 -8.78 -9.79 20.97
N SER A 91 -9.16 -10.26 22.14
CA SER A 91 -8.29 -10.91 23.12
C SER A 91 -8.18 -12.42 22.95
N SER A 92 -8.05 -12.97 21.75
CA SER A 92 -7.83 -14.42 21.63
C SER A 92 -7.51 -14.91 20.22
N ARG A 93 -6.31 -14.65 19.72
CA ARG A 93 -5.70 -15.45 18.63
C ARG A 93 -4.20 -15.47 18.84
N ASN A 94 -3.50 -16.50 18.32
CA ASN A 94 -2.05 -16.64 18.42
C ASN A 94 -1.26 -15.58 17.63
N PHE A 95 -1.94 -14.67 16.94
CA PHE A 95 -1.36 -13.54 16.25
C PHE A 95 -1.54 -12.29 17.10
N ASP A 96 -0.45 -11.67 17.53
CA ASP A 96 -0.47 -10.50 18.40
C ASP A 96 -0.85 -9.25 17.60
N TYR A 97 -1.71 -8.42 18.21
CA TYR A 97 -2.11 -7.14 17.63
C TYR A 97 -1.09 -6.07 18.00
N GLY A 98 -0.77 -5.20 17.03
CA GLY A 98 0.11 -4.06 17.21
C GLY A 98 -0.49 -2.96 18.10
N SER A 99 0.36 -2.08 18.54
CA SER A 99 0.01 -0.97 19.43
C SER A 99 -0.69 0.20 18.71
N MET A 100 -0.59 0.27 17.39
CA MET A 100 -1.27 1.28 16.57
C MET A 100 -2.69 0.83 16.21
N GLY A 101 -3.58 0.77 17.22
CA GLY A 101 -4.97 0.37 17.03
C GLY A 101 -5.17 -1.07 16.53
N GLY A 102 -4.17 -1.93 16.73
CA GLY A 102 -4.17 -3.31 16.26
C GLY A 102 -3.19 -3.56 15.11
N TYR A 103 -2.69 -2.53 14.46
CA TYR A 103 -1.63 -2.60 13.46
C TYR A 103 -0.25 -2.40 14.10
N TYR A 104 0.79 -2.97 13.49
CA TYR A 104 2.15 -2.77 13.96
C TYR A 104 2.66 -1.38 13.61
N THR A 105 3.30 -0.72 14.58
CA THR A 105 4.15 0.45 14.35
C THR A 105 5.39 0.06 13.57
N HIS A 106 6.14 1.04 13.06
CA HIS A 106 7.43 0.81 12.41
C HIS A 106 8.36 -0.07 13.26
N ASP A 107 8.48 0.28 14.55
CA ASP A 107 9.37 -0.45 15.46
C ASP A 107 8.89 -1.88 15.71
N GLU A 108 7.57 -2.08 15.84
CA GLU A 108 6.97 -3.42 15.96
C GLU A 108 7.15 -4.25 14.69
N VAL A 109 7.05 -3.66 13.49
CA VAL A 109 7.35 -4.36 12.22
C VAL A 109 8.78 -4.89 12.22
N VAL A 110 9.76 -4.07 12.63
CA VAL A 110 11.16 -4.51 12.72
C VAL A 110 11.36 -5.55 13.81
N GLU A 111 10.74 -5.38 14.99
CA GLU A 111 10.80 -6.32 16.10
C GLU A 111 10.27 -7.70 15.69
N HIS A 112 9.09 -7.77 15.06
CA HIS A 112 8.51 -9.02 14.58
C HIS A 112 9.33 -9.71 13.49
N LEU A 113 10.00 -8.96 12.60
CA LEU A 113 10.93 -9.55 11.64
C LEU A 113 12.14 -10.19 12.35
N VAL A 114 12.67 -9.52 13.37
CA VAL A 114 13.77 -10.06 14.19
C VAL A 114 13.32 -11.31 14.94
N GLU A 115 12.16 -11.27 15.62
CA GLU A 115 11.58 -12.41 16.32
C GLU A 115 11.37 -13.62 15.41
N LEU A 116 10.80 -13.42 14.22
CA LEU A 116 10.63 -14.49 13.23
C LEU A 116 11.96 -15.15 12.87
N SER A 117 13.01 -14.35 12.65
CA SER A 117 14.35 -14.86 12.32
C SER A 117 15.02 -15.59 13.49
N GLU A 118 14.85 -15.08 14.72
CA GLU A 118 15.46 -15.66 15.93
C GLU A 118 14.72 -16.91 16.42
N ASP A 119 13.38 -16.92 16.36
CA ASP A 119 12.56 -18.02 16.88
C ASP A 119 12.44 -19.18 15.87
N TYR A 120 12.53 -18.89 14.56
CA TYR A 120 12.41 -19.90 13.49
C TYR A 120 13.63 -19.98 12.54
N PRO A 121 14.87 -20.02 13.07
CA PRO A 121 16.09 -19.89 12.24
C PRO A 121 16.31 -21.03 11.22
N ASN A 122 15.52 -22.10 11.33
CA ASN A 122 15.59 -23.22 10.39
C ASN A 122 14.75 -22.99 9.13
N VAL A 123 13.83 -22.03 9.16
CA VAL A 123 12.91 -21.74 8.03
C VAL A 123 12.76 -20.26 7.74
N VAL A 124 13.37 -19.38 8.53
CA VAL A 124 13.43 -17.92 8.29
C VAL A 124 14.90 -17.50 8.23
N SER A 125 15.28 -16.75 7.21
CA SER A 125 16.63 -16.21 7.04
C SER A 125 16.98 -15.16 8.10
N GLU A 126 18.27 -14.82 8.22
CA GLU A 126 18.66 -13.55 8.81
C GLU A 126 18.02 -12.38 8.03
N LEU A 127 17.75 -11.25 8.73
CA LEU A 127 17.23 -10.05 8.08
C LEU A 127 18.24 -9.54 7.05
N GLN A 128 17.80 -9.40 5.82
CA GLN A 128 18.59 -8.77 4.78
C GLN A 128 18.31 -7.27 4.76
N PHE A 129 19.29 -6.46 5.11
CA PHE A 129 19.24 -5.00 4.94
C PHE A 129 19.35 -4.64 3.46
N LEU A 130 18.30 -4.04 2.90
CA LEU A 130 18.23 -3.68 1.48
C LEU A 130 18.70 -2.24 1.20
N GLY A 131 18.57 -1.35 2.19
CA GLY A 131 18.90 0.05 2.08
C GLY A 131 18.09 0.92 3.04
N GLU A 132 18.22 2.23 2.88
CA GLU A 132 17.54 3.23 3.70
C GLU A 132 16.53 4.02 2.85
N SER A 133 15.38 4.34 3.46
CA SER A 133 14.38 5.26 2.93
C SER A 133 14.91 6.69 2.79
N TYR A 134 14.07 7.59 2.30
CA TYR A 134 14.43 9.01 2.17
C TYR A 134 14.85 9.66 3.51
N GLU A 135 14.18 9.32 4.62
CA GLU A 135 14.54 9.82 5.96
C GLU A 135 15.57 8.94 6.69
N GLY A 136 16.12 7.93 6.04
CA GLY A 136 17.18 7.08 6.58
C GLY A 136 16.67 5.91 7.44
N ARG A 137 15.44 5.46 7.28
CA ARG A 137 14.92 4.28 7.95
C ARG A 137 15.26 3.02 7.16
N PRO A 138 15.66 1.93 7.84
CA PRO A 138 16.04 0.70 7.17
C PRO A 138 14.84 0.00 6.52
N ILE A 139 15.05 -0.53 5.31
CA ILE A 139 14.12 -1.43 4.64
C ILE A 139 14.76 -2.82 4.63
N TYR A 140 14.00 -3.83 5.08
CA TYR A 140 14.45 -5.20 5.21
C TYR A 140 13.66 -6.17 4.34
N ALA A 141 14.34 -7.25 3.93
CA ALA A 141 13.70 -8.47 3.46
C ALA A 141 14.04 -9.65 4.36
N VAL A 142 13.15 -10.63 4.36
CA VAL A 142 13.40 -11.97 4.92
C VAL A 142 12.99 -13.04 3.91
N LYS A 143 13.71 -14.17 3.92
CA LYS A 143 13.36 -15.36 3.13
C LYS A 143 12.79 -16.44 4.04
N LEU A 144 11.69 -17.04 3.64
CA LEU A 144 11.13 -18.26 4.23
C LEU A 144 11.32 -19.42 3.27
N SER A 145 12.01 -20.48 3.74
CA SER A 145 12.33 -21.69 3.00
C SER A 145 12.84 -22.75 4.00
N ASP A 146 12.92 -24.02 3.65
CA ASP A 146 13.54 -25.05 4.49
C ASP A 146 15.08 -24.93 4.57
N ASN A 147 15.69 -24.13 3.68
CA ASN A 147 17.11 -23.75 3.70
C ASN A 147 17.26 -22.21 3.58
N PRO A 148 16.80 -21.42 4.59
CA PRO A 148 16.55 -19.99 4.42
C PRO A 148 17.79 -19.14 4.09
N ASN A 149 18.98 -19.61 4.45
CA ASN A 149 20.25 -18.90 4.23
C ASN A 149 21.07 -19.43 3.04
N ILE A 150 20.48 -20.31 2.25
CA ILE A 150 21.10 -20.90 1.05
C ILE A 150 20.22 -20.53 -0.15
N ASP A 151 20.83 -20.08 -1.23
CA ASP A 151 20.18 -19.91 -2.52
C ASP A 151 20.10 -21.31 -3.20
N GLU A 152 18.88 -21.75 -3.45
CA GLU A 152 18.58 -23.07 -4.02
C GLU A 152 18.01 -22.92 -5.44
N ASP A 153 18.06 -23.99 -6.22
CA ASP A 153 17.44 -24.05 -7.54
C ASP A 153 15.91 -24.29 -7.41
N GLU A 154 15.24 -23.37 -6.67
CA GLU A 154 13.80 -23.40 -6.40
C GLU A 154 13.13 -22.13 -6.92
N PRO A 155 11.82 -22.19 -7.28
CA PRO A 155 11.11 -21.01 -7.69
C PRO A 155 10.99 -19.98 -6.55
N GLU A 156 11.42 -18.76 -6.83
CA GLU A 156 11.30 -17.62 -5.92
C GLU A 156 9.92 -16.95 -6.03
N VAL A 157 9.39 -16.46 -4.92
CA VAL A 157 8.18 -15.63 -4.89
C VAL A 157 8.43 -14.41 -4.01
N LEU A 158 8.07 -13.22 -4.49
CA LEU A 158 8.20 -11.98 -3.70
C LEU A 158 6.82 -11.46 -3.27
N TYR A 159 6.75 -11.09 -2.00
CA TYR A 159 5.62 -10.41 -1.38
C TYR A 159 6.06 -9.04 -0.87
N THR A 160 5.46 -7.97 -1.37
CA THR A 160 5.71 -6.61 -0.86
C THR A 160 4.45 -6.05 -0.20
N GLY A 161 4.61 -5.17 0.77
CA GLY A 161 3.51 -4.45 1.40
C GLY A 161 3.87 -2.99 1.66
N LEU A 162 2.84 -2.19 1.93
CA LEU A 162 2.97 -0.81 2.36
C LEU A 162 3.71 0.10 1.37
N HIS A 163 3.41 0.03 0.07
CA HIS A 163 3.79 1.11 -0.84
C HIS A 163 3.08 2.42 -0.44
N HIS A 164 1.83 2.32 -0.01
CA HIS A 164 1.06 3.44 0.52
C HIS A 164 0.94 3.32 2.04
N ALA A 165 1.37 4.36 2.73
CA ALA A 165 1.54 4.31 4.18
C ALA A 165 0.23 4.24 4.99
N ARG A 166 -0.91 4.59 4.38
CA ARG A 166 -2.26 4.48 4.98
C ARG A 166 -2.88 3.10 4.86
N GLU A 167 -2.14 2.10 4.36
CA GLU A 167 -2.62 0.76 4.08
C GLU A 167 -1.97 -0.32 4.99
N PRO A 168 -2.07 -0.19 6.33
CA PRO A 168 -1.38 -1.10 7.25
C PRO A 168 -1.88 -2.54 7.16
N MET A 169 -3.10 -2.80 6.68
CA MET A 169 -3.57 -4.16 6.41
C MET A 169 -2.64 -4.94 5.49
N SER A 170 -1.99 -4.28 4.54
CA SER A 170 -1.10 -4.92 3.57
C SER A 170 0.05 -5.68 4.22
N TYR A 171 0.77 -5.04 5.17
CA TYR A 171 1.85 -5.73 5.87
C TYR A 171 1.34 -6.65 6.98
N MET A 172 0.25 -6.33 7.66
CA MET A 172 -0.33 -7.22 8.68
C MET A 172 -0.74 -8.57 8.08
N ASN A 173 -1.29 -8.57 6.86
CA ASN A 173 -1.58 -9.80 6.14
C ASN A 173 -0.32 -10.62 5.84
N LEU A 174 0.79 -9.95 5.48
CA LEU A 174 2.07 -10.62 5.24
C LEU A 174 2.63 -11.23 6.53
N PHE A 175 2.58 -10.52 7.66
CA PHE A 175 2.97 -11.07 8.96
C PHE A 175 2.11 -12.27 9.37
N TYR A 176 0.78 -12.15 9.21
CA TYR A 176 -0.11 -13.29 9.47
C TYR A 176 0.28 -14.52 8.63
N TYR A 177 0.62 -14.32 7.36
CA TYR A 177 1.03 -15.39 6.47
C TYR A 177 2.39 -15.99 6.85
N MET A 178 3.38 -15.15 7.18
CA MET A 178 4.68 -15.61 7.64
C MET A 178 4.56 -16.45 8.92
N TYR A 179 3.83 -15.97 9.94
CA TYR A 179 3.59 -16.72 11.16
C TYR A 179 2.83 -18.02 10.91
N TRP A 180 1.80 -17.99 10.05
CA TRP A 180 1.09 -19.21 9.68
C TRP A 180 2.02 -20.25 9.05
N LEU A 181 2.90 -19.85 8.14
CA LEU A 181 3.85 -20.76 7.51
C LEU A 181 4.80 -21.41 8.52
N VAL A 182 5.43 -20.61 9.38
CA VAL A 182 6.46 -21.12 10.30
C VAL A 182 5.88 -21.95 11.46
N GLU A 183 4.71 -21.57 11.99
CA GLU A 183 4.03 -22.30 13.07
C GLU A 183 3.44 -23.65 12.60
N ASN A 184 3.12 -23.75 11.31
CA ASN A 184 2.54 -24.98 10.74
C ASN A 184 3.55 -25.82 9.95
N TYR A 185 4.80 -25.39 9.82
CA TYR A 185 5.85 -26.17 9.18
C TYR A 185 6.06 -27.52 9.87
N GLY A 186 6.07 -28.60 9.08
CA GLY A 186 6.18 -29.97 9.56
C GLY A 186 4.89 -30.57 10.17
N SER A 187 3.83 -29.78 10.34
CA SER A 187 2.54 -30.26 10.87
C SER A 187 1.40 -30.12 9.84
N ASP A 188 1.35 -29.04 9.08
CA ASP A 188 0.44 -28.86 7.96
C ASP A 188 1.14 -29.22 6.65
N THR A 189 0.40 -29.88 5.75
CA THR A 189 0.97 -30.37 4.47
C THR A 189 1.22 -29.28 3.46
N GLU A 190 0.40 -28.21 3.46
CA GLU A 190 0.51 -27.09 2.55
C GLU A 190 1.66 -26.17 2.96
N ALA A 191 1.70 -25.73 4.23
CA ALA A 191 2.80 -24.92 4.77
C ALA A 191 4.15 -25.62 4.58
N THR A 192 4.21 -26.95 4.86
CA THR A 192 5.42 -27.74 4.67
C THR A 192 5.82 -27.85 3.19
N ALA A 193 4.86 -28.06 2.30
CA ALA A 193 5.14 -28.16 0.87
C ALA A 193 5.62 -26.83 0.28
N LEU A 194 5.05 -25.70 0.73
CA LEU A 194 5.47 -24.36 0.30
C LEU A 194 6.92 -24.11 0.70
N LEU A 195 7.28 -24.29 1.96
CA LEU A 195 8.63 -24.01 2.47
C LEU A 195 9.69 -25.01 1.99
N ASN A 196 9.31 -26.22 1.60
CA ASN A 196 10.24 -27.22 1.08
C ASN A 196 10.47 -27.13 -0.44
N ASN A 197 9.77 -26.26 -1.16
CA ASN A 197 9.85 -26.22 -2.63
C ASN A 197 9.82 -24.81 -3.18
N ARG A 198 9.97 -23.78 -2.33
CA ARG A 198 9.93 -22.37 -2.73
C ARG A 198 10.82 -21.53 -1.85
N GLU A 199 11.44 -20.53 -2.44
CA GLU A 199 12.07 -19.43 -1.74
C GLU A 199 11.09 -18.27 -1.68
N MET A 200 10.52 -18.03 -0.49
CA MET A 200 9.46 -17.03 -0.29
C MET A 200 10.04 -15.78 0.35
N TRP A 201 10.20 -14.72 -0.44
CA TRP A 201 10.76 -13.45 0.00
C TRP A 201 9.68 -12.46 0.41
N PHE A 202 9.91 -11.73 1.52
CA PHE A 202 8.99 -10.74 2.05
C PHE A 202 9.70 -9.39 2.27
N ILE A 203 9.11 -8.32 1.72
CA ILE A 203 9.44 -6.92 2.02
C ILE A 203 8.14 -6.28 2.55
N PRO A 204 7.81 -6.45 3.84
CA PRO A 204 6.50 -6.04 4.35
C PRO A 204 6.32 -4.54 4.46
N MET A 205 7.40 -3.74 4.49
CA MET A 205 7.35 -2.30 4.71
C MET A 205 8.23 -1.57 3.69
N VAL A 206 7.64 -1.22 2.53
CA VAL A 206 8.34 -0.47 1.47
C VAL A 206 8.43 1.02 1.82
N ASN A 207 7.44 1.57 2.54
CA ASN A 207 7.31 2.99 2.89
C ASN A 207 7.38 3.23 4.41
N PRO A 208 8.56 3.08 5.03
CA PRO A 208 8.68 3.26 6.48
C PRO A 208 8.49 4.72 6.92
N ASP A 209 8.85 5.69 6.08
CA ASP A 209 8.74 7.12 6.42
C ASP A 209 7.30 7.56 6.52
N GLY A 210 6.47 7.18 5.56
CA GLY A 210 5.03 7.45 5.59
C GLY A 210 4.34 6.74 6.77
N LEU A 211 4.77 5.51 7.13
CA LEU A 211 4.24 4.82 8.29
C LEU A 211 4.52 5.57 9.58
N VAL A 212 5.79 5.94 9.83
CA VAL A 212 6.18 6.70 11.03
C VAL A 212 5.46 8.05 11.11
N TYR A 213 5.24 8.70 9.98
CA TYR A 213 4.45 9.92 9.93
C TYR A 213 2.99 9.65 10.36
N ASN A 214 2.35 8.61 9.83
CA ASN A 214 0.99 8.20 10.20
C ASN A 214 0.86 7.83 11.69
N GLU A 215 1.85 7.15 12.27
CA GLU A 215 1.91 6.87 13.71
C GLU A 215 1.91 8.16 14.54
N GLY A 216 2.65 9.17 14.07
CA GLY A 216 2.74 10.49 14.73
C GLY A 216 1.43 11.26 14.69
N ILE A 217 0.64 11.11 13.62
CA ILE A 217 -0.67 11.76 13.46
C ILE A 217 -1.69 11.10 14.38
N ASN A 218 -1.82 9.79 14.30
CA ASN A 218 -2.83 9.03 15.04
C ASN A 218 -2.26 7.69 15.50
N SER A 219 -1.90 7.62 16.77
CA SER A 219 -1.39 6.38 17.38
C SER A 219 -2.44 5.27 17.52
N ASN A 220 -3.69 5.53 17.15
CA ASN A 220 -4.80 4.60 17.30
C ASN A 220 -5.39 4.21 15.94
N GLY A 221 -4.54 3.70 15.05
CA GLY A 221 -4.90 3.22 13.73
C GLY A 221 -4.03 3.80 12.60
N GLY A 222 -3.29 4.85 12.86
CA GLY A 222 -2.48 5.58 11.89
C GLY A 222 -3.21 6.78 11.30
N GLY A 223 -2.53 7.51 10.43
CA GLY A 223 -3.07 8.64 9.67
C GLY A 223 -3.38 8.25 8.22
N MET A 224 -3.77 9.25 7.43
CA MET A 224 -4.20 9.08 6.04
C MET A 224 -3.11 9.43 5.02
N GLN A 225 -1.84 9.62 5.44
CA GLN A 225 -0.72 9.81 4.52
C GLN A 225 -0.56 8.58 3.62
N ARG A 226 -0.64 8.82 2.32
CA ARG A 226 -0.46 7.80 1.27
C ARG A 226 1.00 7.65 0.85
N LYS A 227 1.61 8.80 0.53
CA LYS A 227 2.93 8.93 -0.10
C LYS A 227 4.08 8.68 0.87
N ASN A 228 5.32 8.68 0.39
CA ASN A 228 6.48 8.80 1.29
C ASN A 228 6.52 10.20 1.92
N HIS A 229 7.55 10.51 2.71
CA HIS A 229 7.62 11.76 3.46
C HIS A 229 8.71 12.70 2.92
N ARG A 230 8.87 12.77 1.59
CA ARG A 230 9.78 13.72 0.94
C ARG A 230 9.13 15.10 0.84
N GLU A 231 9.82 16.16 1.24
CA GLU A 231 9.36 17.55 1.02
C GLU A 231 9.23 17.85 -0.48
N THR A 232 8.01 18.04 -0.97
CA THR A 232 7.72 18.25 -2.40
C THR A 232 6.79 19.42 -2.65
N CYS A 233 5.77 19.61 -1.80
CA CYS A 233 4.73 20.60 -1.98
C CYS A 233 5.08 21.90 -1.25
N SER A 234 5.16 23.02 -1.96
CA SER A 234 5.47 24.32 -1.36
C SER A 234 4.24 25.07 -0.85
N SER A 235 3.09 24.43 -0.75
CA SER A 235 1.90 25.09 -0.21
C SER A 235 2.15 25.41 1.27
N ASN A 236 1.94 26.69 1.65
CA ASN A 236 2.03 27.10 3.06
C ASN A 236 0.76 26.69 3.86
N ASP A 237 0.06 25.67 3.41
CA ASP A 237 -1.12 25.16 4.09
C ASP A 237 -0.69 24.01 5.00
N ASP A 238 -0.23 24.38 6.20
CA ASP A 238 0.21 23.45 7.25
C ASP A 238 -0.92 22.49 7.73
N GLN A 239 -2.09 22.56 7.10
CA GLN A 239 -3.27 21.80 7.52
C GLN A 239 -3.34 20.41 6.88
N TYR A 240 -2.62 20.18 5.76
CA TYR A 240 -2.65 18.89 5.03
C TYR A 240 -1.25 18.52 4.60
N ASP A 241 -0.86 17.28 4.84
CA ASP A 241 0.39 16.77 4.33
C ASP A 241 0.23 16.35 2.86
N TRP A 242 0.46 17.32 1.99
CA TRP A 242 0.52 17.14 0.55
C TRP A 242 1.90 16.70 0.08
N ASP A 243 2.86 16.64 0.99
CA ASP A 243 4.23 16.27 0.68
C ASP A 243 4.35 14.79 0.30
N GLY A 244 5.41 14.48 -0.38
CA GLY A 244 5.79 13.14 -0.74
C GLY A 244 5.56 12.77 -2.20
N ILE A 245 6.07 11.60 -2.53
CA ILE A 245 5.94 10.97 -3.84
C ILE A 245 5.16 9.68 -3.66
N ASP A 246 4.21 9.44 -4.55
CA ASP A 246 3.48 8.18 -4.62
C ASP A 246 4.44 7.10 -5.14
N LEU A 247 4.87 6.21 -4.26
CA LEU A 247 5.83 5.16 -4.58
C LEU A 247 5.30 4.21 -5.66
N ASN A 248 3.97 4.00 -5.71
CA ASN A 248 3.34 3.18 -6.74
C ASN A 248 2.98 3.97 -8.01
N ARG A 249 3.65 5.10 -8.25
CA ARG A 249 3.68 5.89 -9.49
C ARG A 249 5.12 6.19 -9.92
N ASN A 250 6.12 5.67 -9.21
CA ASN A 250 7.54 6.04 -9.36
C ASN A 250 8.38 4.98 -10.09
N TYR A 251 7.78 3.87 -10.55
CA TYR A 251 8.45 2.84 -11.36
C TYR A 251 8.56 3.26 -12.84
N SER A 252 9.51 2.69 -13.60
CA SER A 252 9.88 3.22 -14.90
C SER A 252 8.94 2.87 -16.06
N TYR A 253 8.20 1.77 -15.97
CA TYR A 253 7.37 1.33 -17.10
C TYR A 253 6.20 2.30 -17.30
N GLN A 254 6.12 2.88 -18.50
CA GLN A 254 5.13 3.89 -18.86
C GLN A 254 5.01 5.05 -17.85
N TRP A 255 6.06 5.33 -17.10
CA TRP A 255 6.13 6.49 -16.22
C TRP A 255 5.84 7.78 -16.98
N ALA A 256 4.93 8.59 -16.50
CA ALA A 256 4.48 9.80 -17.19
C ALA A 256 3.90 9.57 -18.61
N PHE A 257 3.27 8.40 -18.85
CA PHE A 257 2.57 8.13 -20.11
C PHE A 257 1.52 9.22 -20.40
N ASP A 258 0.76 9.60 -19.40
CA ASP A 258 -0.16 10.75 -19.41
C ASP A 258 -0.23 11.40 -18.01
N ASN A 259 -1.19 12.30 -17.80
CA ASN A 259 -1.45 12.92 -16.50
C ASN A 259 -2.76 12.44 -15.85
N ASP A 260 -3.40 11.44 -16.43
CA ASP A 260 -4.60 10.82 -15.88
C ASP A 260 -4.24 9.68 -14.92
N GLY A 261 -3.28 8.82 -15.29
CA GLY A 261 -2.82 7.69 -14.47
C GLY A 261 -1.78 8.05 -13.41
N SER A 262 -1.19 9.25 -13.45
CA SER A 262 -0.30 9.82 -12.43
C SER A 262 -0.16 11.32 -12.61
N SER A 263 0.15 12.06 -11.55
CA SER A 263 0.25 13.51 -11.59
C SER A 263 1.70 14.01 -11.67
N PRO A 264 1.98 15.08 -12.47
CA PRO A 264 3.22 15.83 -12.41
C PRO A 264 3.22 16.90 -11.30
N ASP A 265 2.08 17.16 -10.64
CA ASP A 265 1.95 18.18 -9.60
C ASP A 265 2.52 17.65 -8.27
N PRO A 266 3.54 18.34 -7.68
CA PRO A 266 4.14 17.93 -6.42
C PRO A 266 3.17 17.86 -5.21
N CYS A 267 2.04 18.55 -5.29
CA CYS A 267 1.02 18.56 -4.24
C CYS A 267 -0.07 17.49 -4.46
N SER A 268 -0.06 16.78 -5.58
CA SER A 268 -1.04 15.71 -5.84
C SER A 268 -0.78 14.46 -5.02
N GLN A 269 -1.84 13.74 -4.63
CA GLN A 269 -1.74 12.45 -3.97
C GLN A 269 -1.10 11.36 -4.86
N THR A 270 -1.22 11.50 -6.19
CA THR A 270 -0.62 10.60 -7.18
C THR A 270 0.64 11.18 -7.84
N TYR A 271 1.37 12.06 -7.12
CA TYR A 271 2.61 12.66 -7.62
C TYR A 271 3.67 11.61 -7.90
N ARG A 272 4.07 11.49 -9.16
CA ARG A 272 4.99 10.46 -9.66
C ARG A 272 6.48 10.73 -9.43
N GLY A 273 6.83 11.89 -8.83
CA GLY A 273 8.22 12.32 -8.68
C GLY A 273 8.77 13.02 -9.92
N THR A 274 10.06 13.35 -9.89
CA THR A 274 10.75 14.10 -10.95
C THR A 274 11.30 13.21 -12.06
N THR A 275 11.58 11.96 -11.76
CA THR A 275 12.06 10.92 -12.69
C THR A 275 11.57 9.56 -12.20
N PRO A 276 11.51 8.54 -13.07
CA PRO A 276 11.30 7.18 -12.58
C PRO A 276 12.40 6.79 -11.60
N PHE A 277 12.03 6.07 -10.57
CA PHE A 277 12.92 5.66 -9.49
C PHE A 277 13.66 6.84 -8.83
N SER A 278 13.00 8.00 -8.69
CA SER A 278 13.58 9.12 -7.94
C SER A 278 13.70 8.83 -6.45
N GLU A 279 12.91 7.88 -5.94
CA GLU A 279 12.85 7.56 -4.52
C GLU A 279 13.75 6.37 -4.15
N PRO A 280 14.48 6.45 -3.03
CA PRO A 280 15.32 5.36 -2.58
C PRO A 280 14.52 4.08 -2.31
N GLU A 281 13.29 4.18 -1.82
CA GLU A 281 12.40 3.06 -1.56
C GLU A 281 12.12 2.25 -2.84
N THR A 282 11.76 2.92 -3.93
CA THR A 282 11.51 2.26 -5.22
C THR A 282 12.78 1.74 -5.87
N GLN A 283 13.92 2.42 -5.67
CA GLN A 283 15.23 1.93 -6.11
C GLN A 283 15.62 0.64 -5.36
N ILE A 284 15.32 0.55 -4.08
CA ILE A 284 15.57 -0.64 -3.25
C ILE A 284 14.77 -1.82 -3.80
N VAL A 285 13.46 -1.66 -3.98
CA VAL A 285 12.61 -2.72 -4.55
C VAL A 285 13.11 -3.11 -5.94
N LYS A 286 13.42 -2.12 -6.79
CA LYS A 286 14.00 -2.36 -8.12
C LYS A 286 15.27 -3.21 -8.05
N ASN A 287 16.25 -2.80 -7.24
CA ASN A 287 17.52 -3.49 -7.14
C ASN A 287 17.35 -4.92 -6.61
N PHE A 288 16.40 -5.12 -5.69
CA PHE A 288 16.09 -6.43 -5.15
C PHE A 288 15.46 -7.32 -6.23
N VAL A 289 14.46 -6.84 -6.95
CA VAL A 289 13.82 -7.59 -8.05
C VAL A 289 14.84 -7.92 -9.16
N GLU A 290 15.70 -6.97 -9.53
CA GLU A 290 16.73 -7.19 -10.57
C GLU A 290 17.87 -8.13 -10.14
N SER A 291 18.00 -8.44 -8.85
CA SER A 291 19.03 -9.38 -8.33
C SER A 291 18.53 -10.81 -8.15
N HIS A 292 17.26 -11.07 -8.40
CA HIS A 292 16.60 -12.38 -8.26
C HIS A 292 15.89 -12.77 -9.56
N ASP A 293 15.39 -14.01 -9.62
CA ASP A 293 14.63 -14.54 -10.77
C ASP A 293 13.20 -14.89 -10.34
N PHE A 294 12.41 -13.87 -10.02
CA PHE A 294 11.04 -14.03 -9.58
C PHE A 294 10.09 -14.36 -10.75
N PRO A 295 9.50 -15.54 -10.83
CA PRO A 295 8.44 -15.80 -11.80
C PRO A 295 7.12 -15.11 -11.43
N ILE A 296 6.88 -14.84 -10.13
CA ILE A 296 5.65 -14.24 -9.62
C ILE A 296 5.95 -13.27 -8.46
N VAL A 297 5.22 -12.15 -8.44
CA VAL A 297 5.28 -11.14 -7.36
C VAL A 297 3.88 -10.69 -6.98
N LEU A 298 3.64 -10.54 -5.67
CA LEU A 298 2.40 -9.98 -5.13
C LEU A 298 2.70 -8.71 -4.35
N ASN A 299 2.21 -7.57 -4.86
CA ASN A 299 2.33 -6.25 -4.23
C ASN A 299 1.05 -5.95 -3.45
N TYR A 300 1.05 -6.19 -2.14
CA TYR A 300 -0.13 -6.06 -1.30
C TYR A 300 -0.47 -4.60 -1.00
N HIS A 301 -1.73 -4.28 -1.22
CA HIS A 301 -2.38 -3.01 -0.95
C HIS A 301 -3.67 -3.22 -0.14
N SER A 302 -4.32 -2.19 0.27
CA SER A 302 -5.69 -2.15 0.75
C SER A 302 -6.35 -0.87 0.25
N TYR A 303 -7.61 -0.92 -0.13
CA TYR A 303 -8.62 -1.96 0.07
C TYR A 303 -9.48 -2.15 -1.19
N GLY A 304 -10.29 -3.23 -1.25
CA GLY A 304 -11.29 -3.35 -2.33
C GLY A 304 -11.74 -4.78 -2.63
N ASN A 305 -11.14 -5.83 -2.03
CA ASN A 305 -11.33 -7.23 -2.43
C ASN A 305 -11.06 -7.46 -3.91
N LEU A 306 -9.92 -6.94 -4.39
CA LEU A 306 -9.53 -7.02 -5.79
C LEU A 306 -8.22 -7.80 -5.94
N LEU A 307 -8.03 -8.38 -7.12
CA LEU A 307 -6.76 -8.92 -7.57
C LEU A 307 -6.45 -8.30 -8.94
N ILE A 308 -5.59 -7.30 -8.94
CA ILE A 308 -5.27 -6.52 -10.13
C ILE A 308 -4.05 -7.13 -10.83
N HIS A 309 -4.11 -7.25 -12.16
CA HIS A 309 -2.99 -7.68 -12.98
C HIS A 309 -2.68 -6.65 -14.09
N PRO A 310 -1.51 -6.66 -14.71
CA PRO A 310 -1.18 -5.78 -15.84
C PRO A 310 -2.17 -5.90 -17.02
N LEU A 311 -2.32 -4.86 -17.87
CA LEU A 311 -1.63 -3.57 -17.88
C LEU A 311 -2.58 -2.49 -17.35
N GLY A 312 -2.07 -1.63 -16.47
CA GLY A 312 -2.87 -0.57 -15.83
C GLY A 312 -2.82 0.78 -16.57
N TYR A 313 -1.77 1.07 -17.34
CA TYR A 313 -1.51 2.41 -17.87
C TYR A 313 -2.45 2.88 -19.01
N ILE A 314 -3.19 1.99 -19.63
CA ILE A 314 -4.13 2.34 -20.72
C ILE A 314 -5.37 1.45 -20.70
N ALA A 315 -6.54 2.07 -20.76
CA ALA A 315 -7.81 1.36 -20.73
C ALA A 315 -7.97 0.37 -21.88
N GLY A 316 -8.31 -0.88 -21.54
CA GLY A 316 -8.60 -1.95 -22.49
C GLY A 316 -7.38 -2.61 -23.14
N LEU A 317 -6.16 -2.23 -22.74
CA LEU A 317 -4.97 -2.97 -23.10
C LEU A 317 -4.82 -4.18 -22.17
N LEU A 318 -4.57 -5.34 -22.75
CA LEU A 318 -4.35 -6.59 -22.03
C LEU A 318 -2.97 -7.15 -22.37
N PRO A 319 -2.35 -7.91 -21.48
CA PRO A 319 -1.19 -8.72 -21.83
C PRO A 319 -1.45 -9.55 -23.09
N PRO A 320 -0.45 -9.78 -23.95
CA PRO A 320 -0.60 -10.65 -25.11
C PRO A 320 -0.78 -12.11 -24.65
N GLU A 321 -1.35 -12.95 -25.54
CA GLU A 321 -1.32 -14.40 -25.31
C GLU A 321 0.10 -14.94 -25.56
N PRO A 322 0.61 -15.92 -24.76
CA PRO A 322 -0.16 -16.71 -23.77
C PRO A 322 -0.27 -16.07 -22.37
N ASP A 323 0.40 -14.98 -22.10
CA ASP A 323 0.53 -14.40 -20.75
C ASP A 323 -0.82 -14.05 -20.12
N LEU A 324 -1.75 -13.51 -20.91
CA LEU A 324 -3.10 -13.22 -20.42
C LEU A 324 -3.81 -14.49 -19.89
N SER A 325 -3.62 -15.62 -20.57
CA SER A 325 -4.17 -16.90 -20.12
C SER A 325 -3.55 -17.33 -18.79
N VAL A 326 -2.23 -17.13 -18.60
CA VAL A 326 -1.51 -17.44 -17.35
C VAL A 326 -1.97 -16.53 -16.21
N PHE A 327 -2.08 -15.22 -16.46
CA PHE A 327 -2.63 -14.27 -15.47
C PHE A 327 -4.04 -14.70 -15.01
N ARG A 328 -4.89 -15.10 -15.95
CA ARG A 328 -6.25 -15.53 -15.62
C ARG A 328 -6.30 -16.85 -14.88
N GLU A 329 -5.44 -17.81 -15.22
CA GLU A 329 -5.35 -19.10 -14.53
C GLU A 329 -4.93 -18.90 -13.08
N PHE A 330 -3.80 -18.27 -12.83
CA PHE A 330 -3.30 -18.01 -11.48
C PHE A 330 -4.25 -17.11 -10.68
N GLY A 331 -4.76 -16.05 -11.30
CA GLY A 331 -5.68 -15.15 -10.63
C GLY A 331 -7.00 -15.83 -10.22
N ASN A 332 -7.54 -16.73 -11.05
CA ASN A 332 -8.73 -17.51 -10.70
C ASN A 332 -8.45 -18.46 -9.54
N GLU A 333 -7.29 -19.11 -9.50
CA GLU A 333 -6.89 -19.96 -8.38
C GLU A 333 -6.75 -19.17 -7.08
N MET A 334 -6.04 -18.00 -7.13
CA MET A 334 -5.87 -17.12 -5.96
C MET A 334 -7.20 -16.55 -5.44
N THR A 335 -8.21 -16.42 -6.29
CA THR A 335 -9.51 -15.83 -5.91
C THR A 335 -10.63 -16.86 -5.70
N GLU A 336 -10.34 -18.16 -5.78
CA GLU A 336 -11.34 -19.22 -5.66
C GLU A 336 -12.11 -19.17 -4.33
N TYR A 337 -11.42 -18.85 -3.22
CA TYR A 337 -11.99 -18.91 -1.87
C TYR A 337 -12.36 -17.55 -1.27
N ASN A 338 -11.81 -16.46 -1.80
CA ASN A 338 -12.05 -15.11 -1.27
C ASN A 338 -13.04 -14.30 -2.11
N ASN A 339 -13.36 -14.77 -3.32
CA ASN A 339 -14.27 -14.12 -4.28
C ASN A 339 -13.82 -12.69 -4.66
N TYR A 340 -12.51 -12.41 -4.68
CA TYR A 340 -12.00 -11.13 -5.14
C TYR A 340 -12.32 -10.92 -6.63
N LEU A 341 -12.63 -9.68 -7.00
CA LEU A 341 -12.76 -9.33 -8.41
C LEU A 341 -11.37 -9.25 -9.04
N MET A 342 -11.12 -10.08 -10.06
CA MET A 342 -9.86 -10.10 -10.79
C MET A 342 -9.99 -9.35 -12.12
N GLY A 343 -8.98 -8.57 -12.48
CA GLY A 343 -8.91 -7.86 -13.76
C GLY A 343 -7.75 -6.87 -13.82
N THR A 344 -7.70 -6.08 -14.89
CA THR A 344 -6.81 -4.91 -14.99
C THR A 344 -7.33 -3.77 -14.11
N GLY A 345 -6.50 -2.71 -13.90
CA GLY A 345 -6.94 -1.53 -13.15
C GLY A 345 -8.28 -0.98 -13.64
N ILE A 346 -8.46 -0.84 -14.96
CA ILE A 346 -9.74 -0.33 -15.52
C ILE A 346 -10.92 -1.28 -15.31
N GLU A 347 -10.69 -2.58 -15.22
CA GLU A 347 -11.75 -3.59 -15.02
C GLU A 347 -12.13 -3.72 -13.53
N THR A 348 -11.25 -3.34 -12.63
CA THR A 348 -11.41 -3.45 -11.18
C THR A 348 -11.70 -2.10 -10.53
N VAL A 349 -10.70 -1.22 -10.43
CA VAL A 349 -10.82 0.11 -9.80
C VAL A 349 -11.43 1.18 -10.72
N GLY A 350 -11.45 0.95 -12.05
CA GLY A 350 -12.13 1.83 -13.01
C GLY A 350 -11.32 3.02 -13.54
N TYR A 351 -10.04 3.12 -13.20
CA TYR A 351 -9.11 4.16 -13.67
C TYR A 351 -7.80 3.54 -14.16
N THR A 352 -6.97 4.34 -14.84
CA THR A 352 -5.63 3.97 -15.31
C THR A 352 -4.55 4.39 -14.33
N VAL A 353 -3.41 3.69 -14.33
CA VAL A 353 -2.28 3.92 -13.44
C VAL A 353 -0.98 3.91 -14.22
N ASN A 354 -0.13 4.93 -14.09
CA ASN A 354 1.15 5.03 -14.78
C ASN A 354 2.31 4.86 -13.80
N GLY A 355 3.32 4.09 -14.18
CA GLY A 355 4.52 3.91 -13.37
C GLY A 355 4.31 3.12 -12.09
N GLU A 356 3.37 2.17 -12.07
CA GLU A 356 3.15 1.25 -10.97
C GLU A 356 4.12 0.06 -10.97
N ALA A 357 4.31 -0.55 -9.79
CA ALA A 357 5.19 -1.70 -9.60
C ALA A 357 4.77 -2.89 -10.43
N CYS A 358 3.48 -3.22 -10.47
CA CYS A 358 2.91 -4.37 -11.17
C CYS A 358 3.19 -4.31 -12.67
N ASP A 359 2.90 -3.20 -13.32
CA ASP A 359 3.17 -2.98 -14.74
C ASP A 359 4.66 -2.99 -15.05
N TRP A 360 5.51 -2.44 -14.16
CA TRP A 360 6.96 -2.45 -14.34
C TRP A 360 7.54 -3.86 -14.25
N MET A 361 7.13 -4.65 -13.25
CA MET A 361 7.59 -6.02 -13.07
C MET A 361 7.24 -6.90 -14.28
N TYR A 362 6.03 -6.76 -14.81
CA TYR A 362 5.64 -7.49 -16.01
C TYR A 362 6.26 -6.88 -17.28
N GLY A 363 6.09 -5.59 -17.52
CA GLY A 363 6.44 -4.93 -18.79
C GLY A 363 7.94 -4.80 -19.05
N VAL A 364 8.79 -4.95 -18.01
CA VAL A 364 10.27 -4.86 -18.12
C VAL A 364 10.94 -6.21 -17.85
N HIS A 365 10.37 -7.02 -16.96
CA HIS A 365 11.02 -8.24 -16.48
C HIS A 365 10.25 -9.53 -16.77
N ASP A 366 9.11 -9.45 -17.46
CA ASP A 366 8.23 -10.59 -17.77
C ASP A 366 7.75 -11.37 -16.53
N ILE A 367 7.69 -10.70 -15.35
CA ILE A 367 7.24 -11.27 -14.08
C ILE A 367 5.70 -11.26 -14.04
N TYR A 368 5.08 -12.36 -13.68
CA TYR A 368 3.64 -12.41 -13.41
C TYR A 368 3.31 -11.69 -12.09
N ALA A 369 3.23 -10.36 -12.17
CA ALA A 369 2.98 -9.52 -10.99
C ALA A 369 1.49 -9.26 -10.80
N TYR A 370 1.05 -9.22 -9.53
CA TYR A 370 -0.30 -8.88 -9.12
C TYR A 370 -0.30 -7.84 -8.01
N THR A 371 -1.40 -7.08 -7.96
CA THR A 371 -1.70 -6.17 -6.85
C THR A 371 -2.97 -6.65 -6.15
N PRO A 372 -2.84 -7.42 -5.05
CA PRO A 372 -3.99 -7.72 -4.19
C PRO A 372 -4.39 -6.48 -3.39
N GLU A 373 -5.63 -6.01 -3.56
CA GLU A 373 -6.28 -4.98 -2.75
C GLU A 373 -7.14 -5.67 -1.69
N ILE A 374 -6.55 -5.93 -0.53
CA ILE A 374 -7.19 -6.74 0.52
C ILE A 374 -8.13 -5.90 1.40
N GLY A 375 -9.12 -6.54 2.00
CA GLY A 375 -10.14 -5.88 2.80
C GLY A 375 -11.34 -5.41 1.98
N THR A 376 -12.49 -5.31 2.63
CA THR A 376 -13.73 -4.87 1.98
C THR A 376 -13.83 -3.35 1.92
N TRP A 377 -14.74 -2.86 1.09
CA TRP A 377 -15.10 -1.43 1.08
C TRP A 377 -15.57 -0.94 2.46
N ASP A 378 -16.20 -1.83 3.24
CA ASP A 378 -16.63 -1.50 4.59
C ASP A 378 -15.48 -1.51 5.60
N ASP A 379 -14.38 -2.21 5.31
CA ASP A 379 -13.17 -2.21 6.15
C ASP A 379 -12.37 -0.92 5.97
N GLY A 380 -12.30 -0.39 4.74
CA GLY A 380 -11.50 0.78 4.42
C GLY A 380 -10.00 0.52 4.58
N PHE A 381 -9.26 1.54 4.98
CA PHE A 381 -7.81 1.42 5.16
C PHE A 381 -7.41 0.71 6.45
N TRP A 382 -8.27 0.72 7.47
CA TRP A 382 -8.00 0.19 8.83
C TRP A 382 -9.13 -0.68 9.36
#